data_5bc5dca3ef713d1de125afed7f336196
#
_entry.id   5bc5dca3ef713d1de125afed7f336196
#
_cell.length_a   1.000
_cell.length_b   1.000
_cell.length_c   1.000
_cell.angle_alpha   90.00
_cell.angle_beta   90.00
_cell.angle_gamma   90.00
#
_symmetry.space_group_name_H-M   'P 1'
#
loop_
_entity.id
_entity.type
_entity.pdbx_description
1 polymer ?
#
loop_
_entity_poly.entity_id
_entity_poly.type
_entity_poly.pdbx_seq_one_letter_code
_entity_poly.pdbx_strand_id
1 'polypeptide(L)'
;MLKKDFWYDLPKELIAQEPADPRDAARLMVLDRKNDKILHSVFHELPHYLEKGDLLVVNNSKVLPARLMGTKVPTGAVCELLLLRQVKGDTWECLARPGKRMQPGTKVEFGDGSLTAVVDETLPDGNKHVTFSYDTETLYEKLDEFGKMPLPPYITKQLEDQSQYQTVYAKELGSAAAPTAGLHFTPQLMDTIRSRGVNIAEVTLHVGLGTCLLYTSPSPRD
;
A
#
# COMPACT_ATOMS: atom_id res chain seq x y z
N MET A 1 5.16 -27.40 7.54
CA MET A 1 4.73 -26.35 8.50
C MET A 1 3.32 -25.94 8.12
N LEU A 2 2.40 -25.90 9.06
CA LEU A 2 1.02 -25.48 8.83
C LEU A 2 0.88 -24.01 9.24
N LYS A 3 -0.09 -23.28 8.66
CA LYS A 3 -0.37 -21.88 9.02
C LYS A 3 -0.58 -21.69 10.54
N LYS A 4 -1.23 -22.65 11.21
CA LYS A 4 -1.43 -22.64 12.66
C LYS A 4 -0.14 -22.66 13.49
N ASP A 5 0.98 -23.14 12.92
CA ASP A 5 2.27 -23.21 13.60
C ASP A 5 2.91 -21.81 13.77
N PHE A 6 2.39 -20.81 13.03
CA PHE A 6 2.80 -19.41 13.10
C PHE A 6 1.80 -18.53 13.86
N TRP A 7 0.73 -19.14 14.42
CA TRP A 7 -0.26 -18.38 15.14
C TRP A 7 0.29 -17.96 16.53
N TYR A 8 0.07 -16.72 16.88
CA TYR A 8 0.33 -16.19 18.22
C TYR A 8 -0.72 -15.13 18.57
N ASP A 9 -0.91 -14.85 19.84
CA ASP A 9 -1.77 -13.78 20.29
C ASP A 9 -1.05 -12.44 20.11
N LEU A 10 -1.58 -11.58 19.23
CA LEU A 10 -1.08 -10.23 18.99
C LEU A 10 -2.01 -9.22 19.64
N PRO A 11 -1.66 -8.63 20.81
CA PRO A 11 -2.43 -7.55 21.41
C PRO A 11 -2.53 -6.35 20.47
N LYS A 12 -3.74 -5.79 20.32
CA LYS A 12 -4.00 -4.69 19.37
C LYS A 12 -3.16 -3.44 19.68
N GLU A 13 -2.87 -3.19 20.94
CA GLU A 13 -2.04 -2.09 21.41
C GLU A 13 -0.58 -2.17 20.98
N LEU A 14 -0.11 -3.35 20.56
CA LEU A 14 1.23 -3.54 20.01
C LEU A 14 1.31 -3.25 18.50
N ILE A 15 0.17 -3.01 17.84
CA ILE A 15 0.13 -2.59 16.44
C ILE A 15 0.29 -1.08 16.39
N ALA A 16 1.46 -0.61 15.96
CA ALA A 16 1.74 0.82 15.81
C ALA A 16 0.73 1.46 14.86
N GLN A 17 0.16 2.59 15.26
CA GLN A 17 -0.81 3.36 14.46
C GLN A 17 -0.16 4.55 13.76
N GLU A 18 1.08 4.88 14.11
CA GLU A 18 1.87 5.94 13.53
C GLU A 18 3.23 5.40 13.08
N PRO A 19 3.78 5.91 11.97
CA PRO A 19 5.14 5.58 11.57
C PRO A 19 6.15 6.15 12.57
N ALA A 20 7.34 5.55 12.63
CA ALA A 20 8.45 6.14 13.37
C ALA A 20 8.87 7.46 12.72
N ASP A 21 9.23 8.46 13.54
CA ASP A 21 9.79 9.73 13.11
C ASP A 21 11.08 10.01 13.91
N PRO A 22 12.25 10.09 13.25
CA PRO A 22 12.50 9.81 11.83
C PRO A 22 12.24 8.33 11.47
N ARG A 23 12.00 8.05 10.17
CA ARG A 23 11.64 6.71 9.66
C ARG A 23 12.63 5.62 10.06
N ASP A 24 13.92 5.94 10.06
CA ASP A 24 15.03 5.04 10.37
C ASP A 24 15.27 4.85 11.88
N ALA A 25 14.48 5.54 12.74
CA ALA A 25 14.40 5.25 14.16
C ALA A 25 13.56 3.98 14.48
N ALA A 26 12.95 3.35 13.47
CA ALA A 26 12.21 2.11 13.65
C ALA A 26 13.11 1.00 14.21
N ARG A 27 12.52 0.11 15.01
CA ARG A 27 13.25 -1.04 15.59
C ARG A 27 13.65 -2.02 14.51
N LEU A 28 14.86 -2.56 14.62
CA LEU A 28 15.42 -3.61 13.76
C LEU A 28 15.69 -4.87 14.57
N MET A 29 15.15 -6.00 14.12
CA MET A 29 15.51 -7.31 14.63
C MET A 29 16.50 -7.97 13.66
N VAL A 30 17.65 -8.37 14.19
CA VAL A 30 18.70 -9.05 13.44
C VAL A 30 18.76 -10.52 13.86
N LEU A 31 18.57 -11.42 12.89
CA LEU A 31 18.64 -12.87 13.11
C LEU A 31 19.99 -13.38 12.63
N ASP A 32 20.90 -13.67 13.57
CA ASP A 32 22.18 -14.30 13.29
C ASP A 32 22.02 -15.83 13.31
N ARG A 33 21.75 -16.40 12.13
CA ARG A 33 21.53 -17.85 11.98
C ARG A 33 22.79 -18.69 12.23
N LYS A 34 23.97 -18.11 12.09
CA LYS A 34 25.24 -18.86 12.30
C LYS A 34 25.48 -19.10 13.77
N ASN A 35 25.13 -18.14 14.63
CA ASN A 35 25.34 -18.17 16.06
C ASN A 35 24.06 -18.40 16.86
N ASP A 36 22.93 -18.64 16.19
CA ASP A 36 21.59 -18.83 16.79
C ASP A 36 21.23 -17.69 17.76
N LYS A 37 21.45 -16.45 17.32
CA LYS A 37 21.22 -15.25 18.13
C LYS A 37 20.18 -14.34 17.51
N ILE A 38 19.37 -13.73 18.37
CA ILE A 38 18.46 -12.63 18.02
C ILE A 38 19.02 -11.37 18.69
N LEU A 39 19.30 -10.35 17.86
CA LEU A 39 19.77 -9.05 18.33
C LEU A 39 18.69 -8.00 18.06
N HIS A 40 18.55 -7.06 18.98
CA HIS A 40 17.67 -5.91 18.83
C HIS A 40 18.50 -4.67 18.54
N SER A 41 18.15 -3.96 17.47
CA SER A 41 18.83 -2.78 16.98
C SER A 41 17.80 -1.73 16.50
N VAL A 42 18.27 -0.70 15.82
CA VAL A 42 17.49 0.36 15.20
C VAL A 42 17.80 0.38 13.70
N PHE A 43 16.86 0.78 12.87
CA PHE A 43 16.99 0.63 11.41
C PHE A 43 18.15 1.45 10.83
N HIS A 44 18.51 2.61 11.40
CA HIS A 44 19.65 3.39 10.95
C HIS A 44 21.01 2.68 11.13
N GLU A 45 21.07 1.60 11.94
CA GLU A 45 22.25 0.75 12.09
C GLU A 45 22.36 -0.30 10.96
N LEU A 46 21.40 -0.38 10.04
CA LEU A 46 21.41 -1.34 8.94
C LEU A 46 22.74 -1.36 8.15
N PRO A 47 23.41 -0.21 7.88
CA PRO A 47 24.69 -0.21 7.17
C PRO A 47 25.80 -1.03 7.84
N HIS A 48 25.72 -1.29 9.15
CA HIS A 48 26.71 -2.10 9.86
C HIS A 48 26.59 -3.61 9.57
N TYR A 49 25.45 -4.03 9.02
CA TYR A 49 25.18 -5.41 8.62
C TYR A 49 25.40 -5.65 7.12
N LEU A 50 25.85 -4.62 6.39
CA LEU A 50 26.12 -4.68 4.97
C LEU A 50 27.62 -4.51 4.69
N GLU A 51 28.13 -5.28 3.74
CA GLU A 51 29.55 -5.27 3.36
C GLU A 51 29.74 -4.65 1.96
N LYS A 52 30.95 -4.16 1.70
CA LYS A 52 31.33 -3.67 0.38
C LYS A 52 31.15 -4.78 -0.67
N GLY A 53 30.39 -4.47 -1.72
CA GLY A 53 30.08 -5.42 -2.79
C GLY A 53 28.72 -6.10 -2.65
N ASP A 54 28.04 -5.96 -1.51
CA ASP A 54 26.65 -6.40 -1.38
C ASP A 54 25.73 -5.68 -2.37
N LEU A 55 24.64 -6.34 -2.72
CA LEU A 55 23.57 -5.80 -3.54
C LEU A 55 22.29 -5.69 -2.72
N LEU A 56 21.85 -4.46 -2.44
CA LEU A 56 20.55 -4.18 -1.85
C LEU A 56 19.52 -4.05 -2.97
N VAL A 57 18.54 -4.96 -3.03
CA VAL A 57 17.44 -4.89 -3.98
C VAL A 57 16.24 -4.23 -3.32
N VAL A 58 15.72 -3.16 -3.94
CA VAL A 58 14.58 -2.39 -3.44
C VAL A 58 13.43 -2.37 -4.44
N ASN A 59 12.19 -2.34 -3.93
CA ASN A 59 11.00 -2.24 -4.75
C ASN A 59 10.61 -0.77 -4.92
N ASN A 60 10.74 -0.22 -6.14
CA ASN A 60 10.47 1.17 -6.47
C ASN A 60 9.01 1.46 -6.85
N SER A 61 8.08 0.51 -6.62
CA SER A 61 6.68 0.76 -6.89
C SER A 61 6.12 1.88 -6.01
N LYS A 62 5.29 2.74 -6.61
CA LYS A 62 4.61 3.86 -5.95
C LYS A 62 3.16 3.52 -5.72
N VAL A 63 2.69 3.74 -4.49
CA VAL A 63 1.30 3.51 -4.10
C VAL A 63 0.42 4.59 -4.69
N LEU A 64 -0.72 4.16 -5.26
CA LEU A 64 -1.77 5.06 -5.69
C LEU A 64 -2.62 5.47 -4.48
N PRO A 65 -3.07 6.73 -4.38
CA PRO A 65 -4.13 7.13 -3.45
C PRO A 65 -5.47 6.58 -3.94
N ALA A 66 -5.56 5.25 -3.97
CA ALA A 66 -6.58 4.48 -4.69
C ALA A 66 -7.92 4.39 -3.97
N ARG A 67 -8.04 4.95 -2.75
CA ARG A 67 -9.28 4.93 -1.96
C ARG A 67 -10.05 6.22 -2.18
N LEU A 68 -11.20 6.13 -2.84
CA LEU A 68 -12.09 7.25 -3.14
C LEU A 68 -13.35 7.17 -2.27
N MET A 69 -13.67 8.27 -1.59
CA MET A 69 -14.92 8.44 -0.87
C MET A 69 -15.87 9.31 -1.71
N GLY A 70 -17.03 8.77 -2.05
CA GLY A 70 -17.98 9.45 -2.91
C GLY A 70 -19.42 9.32 -2.44
N THR A 71 -20.33 9.91 -3.20
CA THR A 71 -21.76 9.85 -2.96
C THR A 71 -22.49 9.30 -4.17
N LYS A 72 -23.48 8.45 -3.92
CA LYS A 72 -24.30 7.84 -4.97
C LYS A 72 -25.33 8.84 -5.49
N VAL A 73 -25.45 8.94 -6.80
CA VAL A 73 -26.49 9.77 -7.45
C VAL A 73 -27.71 8.89 -7.79
N PRO A 74 -28.95 9.32 -7.51
CA PRO A 74 -29.36 10.59 -6.89
C PRO A 74 -29.54 10.52 -5.36
N THR A 75 -29.17 9.39 -4.71
CA THR A 75 -29.57 9.14 -3.32
C THR A 75 -28.75 9.89 -2.26
N GLY A 76 -27.57 10.43 -2.61
CA GLY A 76 -26.64 11.07 -1.69
C GLY A 76 -25.98 10.11 -0.67
N ALA A 77 -26.20 8.79 -0.81
CA ALA A 77 -25.63 7.80 0.11
C ALA A 77 -24.12 7.71 -0.07
N VAL A 78 -23.39 7.81 1.03
CA VAL A 78 -21.93 7.67 1.05
C VAL A 78 -21.49 6.27 0.61
N CYS A 79 -20.45 6.21 -0.21
CA CYS A 79 -19.83 4.97 -0.64
C CYS A 79 -18.30 5.13 -0.77
N GLU A 80 -17.62 4.01 -0.80
CA GLU A 80 -16.17 3.92 -1.00
C GLU A 80 -15.90 3.05 -2.23
N LEU A 81 -15.02 3.53 -3.09
CA LEU A 81 -14.38 2.74 -4.14
C LEU A 81 -12.89 2.64 -3.85
N LEU A 82 -12.35 1.44 -3.90
CA LEU A 82 -10.92 1.18 -3.79
C LEU A 82 -10.45 0.56 -5.10
N LEU A 83 -9.65 1.30 -5.85
CA LEU A 83 -9.09 0.85 -7.13
C LEU A 83 -8.06 -0.25 -6.88
N LEU A 84 -8.17 -1.35 -7.63
CA LEU A 84 -7.28 -2.52 -7.51
C LEU A 84 -6.31 -2.62 -8.69
N ARG A 85 -6.86 -2.60 -9.90
CA ARG A 85 -6.09 -2.64 -11.14
C ARG A 85 -6.88 -2.03 -12.30
N GLN A 86 -6.19 -1.43 -13.22
CA GLN A 86 -6.75 -0.95 -14.48
C GLN A 86 -7.07 -2.15 -15.39
N VAL A 87 -8.28 -2.17 -15.94
CA VAL A 87 -8.74 -3.23 -16.85
C VAL A 87 -8.51 -2.78 -18.29
N LYS A 88 -9.08 -1.63 -18.66
CA LYS A 88 -8.92 -1.04 -20.00
C LYS A 88 -9.37 0.42 -19.98
N GLY A 89 -8.56 1.33 -20.54
CA GLY A 89 -8.91 2.76 -20.57
C GLY A 89 -9.22 3.25 -19.15
N ASP A 90 -10.38 3.87 -18.98
CA ASP A 90 -10.81 4.42 -17.69
C ASP A 90 -11.61 3.42 -16.83
N THR A 91 -11.67 2.16 -17.26
CA THR A 91 -12.31 1.07 -16.50
C THR A 91 -11.33 0.39 -15.57
N TRP A 92 -11.69 0.33 -14.29
CA TRP A 92 -10.90 -0.27 -13.22
C TRP A 92 -11.68 -1.36 -12.50
N GLU A 93 -10.98 -2.38 -12.06
CA GLU A 93 -11.49 -3.29 -11.06
C GLU A 93 -11.38 -2.63 -9.69
N CYS A 94 -12.49 -2.60 -8.95
CA CYS A 94 -12.60 -1.92 -7.67
C CYS A 94 -13.28 -2.79 -6.62
N LEU A 95 -12.84 -2.67 -5.36
CA LEU A 95 -13.67 -3.01 -4.22
C LEU A 95 -14.63 -1.86 -3.94
N ALA A 96 -15.90 -2.18 -3.70
CA ALA A 96 -16.93 -1.19 -3.39
C ALA A 96 -17.53 -1.42 -2.01
N ARG A 97 -17.76 -0.36 -1.25
CA ARG A 97 -18.47 -0.39 0.04
C ARG A 97 -19.58 0.66 0.07
N PRO A 98 -20.81 0.26 0.40
CA PRO A 98 -21.31 -1.09 0.69
C PRO A 98 -21.50 -1.92 -0.60
N GLY A 99 -20.79 -3.06 -0.74
CA GLY A 99 -20.72 -3.83 -1.99
C GLY A 99 -22.07 -4.28 -2.56
N LYS A 100 -22.99 -4.72 -1.70
CA LYS A 100 -24.35 -5.18 -2.11
C LYS A 100 -25.23 -4.06 -2.68
N ARG A 101 -24.94 -2.79 -2.36
CA ARG A 101 -25.72 -1.62 -2.82
C ARG A 101 -25.08 -0.91 -4.02
N MET A 102 -23.92 -1.38 -4.47
CA MET A 102 -23.20 -0.87 -5.64
C MET A 102 -23.47 -1.81 -6.82
N GLN A 103 -24.69 -1.72 -7.37
CA GLN A 103 -25.11 -2.55 -8.49
C GLN A 103 -24.74 -1.92 -9.84
N PRO A 104 -24.66 -2.69 -10.93
CA PRO A 104 -24.48 -2.15 -12.27
C PRO A 104 -25.43 -0.98 -12.55
N GLY A 105 -24.93 0.07 -13.18
CA GLY A 105 -25.63 1.33 -13.42
C GLY A 105 -25.61 2.33 -12.26
N THR A 106 -25.07 1.95 -11.07
CA THR A 106 -24.88 2.91 -9.98
C THR A 106 -23.89 4.00 -10.37
N LYS A 107 -24.33 5.27 -10.29
CA LYS A 107 -23.48 6.45 -10.48
C LYS A 107 -22.96 6.98 -9.16
N VAL A 108 -21.72 7.39 -9.13
CA VAL A 108 -21.03 7.97 -7.98
C VAL A 108 -20.35 9.26 -8.37
N GLU A 109 -20.43 10.27 -7.51
CA GLU A 109 -19.72 11.53 -7.63
C GLU A 109 -18.72 11.69 -6.50
N PHE A 110 -17.57 12.31 -6.80
CA PHE A 110 -16.49 12.55 -5.84
C PHE A 110 -16.19 14.05 -5.77
N GLY A 111 -15.91 14.53 -4.56
CA GLY A 111 -15.55 15.93 -4.33
C GLY A 111 -16.61 16.91 -4.83
N ASP A 112 -16.22 17.75 -5.76
CA ASP A 112 -17.05 18.77 -6.41
C ASP A 112 -17.83 18.27 -7.64
N GLY A 113 -17.75 16.96 -7.94
CA GLY A 113 -18.38 16.34 -9.10
C GLY A 113 -17.51 16.33 -10.38
N SER A 114 -16.30 16.86 -10.32
CA SER A 114 -15.34 16.82 -11.44
C SER A 114 -14.76 15.43 -11.71
N LEU A 115 -14.94 14.51 -10.76
CA LEU A 115 -14.70 13.07 -10.91
C LEU A 115 -16.00 12.33 -10.67
N THR A 116 -16.38 11.48 -11.61
CA THR A 116 -17.56 10.62 -11.51
C THR A 116 -17.23 9.18 -11.87
N ALA A 117 -18.06 8.24 -11.47
CA ALA A 117 -17.88 6.83 -11.81
C ALA A 117 -19.23 6.14 -12.04
N VAL A 118 -19.22 5.11 -12.87
CA VAL A 118 -20.36 4.23 -13.10
C VAL A 118 -19.92 2.80 -12.87
N VAL A 119 -20.69 2.05 -12.08
CA VAL A 119 -20.49 0.61 -11.93
C VAL A 119 -21.01 -0.09 -13.19
N ASP A 120 -20.12 -0.77 -13.91
CA ASP A 120 -20.47 -1.47 -15.15
C ASP A 120 -21.00 -2.87 -14.86
N GLU A 121 -20.26 -3.63 -14.03
CA GLU A 121 -20.62 -5.00 -13.68
C GLU A 121 -20.12 -5.41 -12.29
N THR A 122 -20.67 -6.50 -11.79
CA THR A 122 -20.22 -7.17 -10.57
C THR A 122 -19.55 -8.48 -10.91
N LEU A 123 -18.32 -8.65 -10.49
CA LEU A 123 -17.54 -9.87 -10.70
C LEU A 123 -17.95 -10.99 -9.73
N PRO A 124 -17.61 -12.26 -10.04
CA PRO A 124 -17.96 -13.41 -9.19
C PRO A 124 -17.41 -13.34 -7.76
N ASP A 125 -16.26 -12.68 -7.56
CA ASP A 125 -15.61 -12.46 -6.26
C ASP A 125 -16.21 -11.29 -5.48
N GLY A 126 -17.16 -10.54 -6.08
CA GLY A 126 -17.81 -9.37 -5.51
C GLY A 126 -17.17 -8.04 -5.85
N ASN A 127 -16.00 -8.03 -6.49
CA ASN A 127 -15.39 -6.83 -7.04
C ASN A 127 -16.28 -6.22 -8.12
N LYS A 128 -15.99 -4.99 -8.51
CA LYS A 128 -16.76 -4.26 -9.53
C LYS A 128 -15.83 -3.80 -10.64
N HIS A 129 -16.28 -3.89 -11.89
CA HIS A 129 -15.73 -3.05 -12.92
C HIS A 129 -16.42 -1.69 -12.85
N VAL A 130 -15.64 -0.65 -12.85
CA VAL A 130 -16.09 0.74 -12.69
C VAL A 130 -15.39 1.61 -13.72
N THR A 131 -16.16 2.32 -14.50
CA THR A 131 -15.61 3.30 -15.46
C THR A 131 -15.70 4.70 -14.88
N PHE A 132 -14.56 5.39 -14.89
CA PHE A 132 -14.41 6.76 -14.40
C PHE A 132 -14.55 7.76 -15.53
N SER A 133 -15.07 8.97 -15.19
CA SER A 133 -15.11 10.13 -16.05
C SER A 133 -14.62 11.33 -15.25
N TYR A 134 -13.77 12.16 -15.85
CA TYR A 134 -13.08 13.26 -15.20
C TYR A 134 -12.77 14.38 -16.21
N ASP A 135 -12.46 15.57 -15.72
CA ASP A 135 -12.17 16.78 -16.50
C ASP A 135 -10.66 17.09 -16.64
N THR A 136 -9.80 16.23 -16.17
CA THR A 136 -8.33 16.31 -16.26
C THR A 136 -7.78 15.47 -17.41
N GLU A 137 -6.47 15.55 -17.68
CA GLU A 137 -5.83 14.71 -18.71
C GLU A 137 -5.79 13.23 -18.30
N THR A 138 -5.64 12.95 -16.99
CA THR A 138 -5.52 11.59 -16.46
C THR A 138 -6.35 11.40 -15.19
N LEU A 139 -6.78 10.17 -14.95
CA LEU A 139 -7.41 9.78 -13.68
C LEU A 139 -6.46 9.99 -12.48
N TYR A 140 -5.15 9.86 -12.69
CA TYR A 140 -4.16 9.98 -11.62
C TYR A 140 -4.17 11.37 -10.96
N GLU A 141 -4.42 12.45 -11.74
CA GLU A 141 -4.56 13.80 -11.19
C GLU A 141 -5.75 13.90 -10.23
N LYS A 142 -6.88 13.27 -10.59
CA LYS A 142 -8.05 13.20 -9.70
C LYS A 142 -7.84 12.28 -8.49
N LEU A 143 -7.04 11.23 -8.63
CA LEU A 143 -6.64 10.42 -7.48
C LEU A 143 -5.76 11.19 -6.51
N ASP A 144 -4.86 12.04 -7.00
CA ASP A 144 -4.04 12.90 -6.14
C ASP A 144 -4.89 13.95 -5.40
N GLU A 145 -5.98 14.43 -6.03
CA GLU A 145 -6.89 15.42 -5.47
C GLU A 145 -7.86 14.82 -4.43
N PHE A 146 -8.56 13.74 -4.76
CA PHE A 146 -9.66 13.16 -3.97
C PHE A 146 -9.31 11.84 -3.28
N GLY A 147 -8.23 11.19 -3.70
CA GLY A 147 -7.85 9.88 -3.23
C GLY A 147 -7.18 9.92 -1.86
N LYS A 148 -7.32 8.80 -1.15
CA LYS A 148 -6.63 8.54 0.12
C LYS A 148 -5.74 7.31 -0.03
N MET A 149 -4.63 7.30 0.70
CA MET A 149 -3.75 6.12 0.74
C MET A 149 -4.50 4.91 1.31
N PRO A 150 -4.44 3.77 0.63
CA PRO A 150 -5.10 2.54 1.07
C PRO A 150 -4.29 1.86 2.18
N LEU A 151 -4.34 2.41 3.40
CA LEU A 151 -3.65 1.83 4.54
C LEU A 151 -4.16 0.42 4.86
N PRO A 152 -3.32 -0.45 5.41
CA PRO A 152 -3.75 -1.75 5.93
C PRO A 152 -4.90 -1.60 6.93
N PRO A 153 -5.86 -2.56 6.97
CA PRO A 153 -7.08 -2.41 7.76
C PRO A 153 -6.86 -2.35 9.28
N TYR A 154 -5.71 -2.77 9.77
CA TYR A 154 -5.34 -2.68 11.18
C TYR A 154 -4.78 -1.30 11.57
N ILE A 155 -4.50 -0.41 10.61
CA ILE A 155 -4.18 1.00 10.82
C ILE A 155 -5.49 1.78 10.74
N THR A 156 -5.94 2.29 11.86
CA THR A 156 -7.20 3.03 11.97
C THR A 156 -7.01 4.54 12.00
N LYS A 157 -5.79 4.99 12.37
CA LYS A 157 -5.44 6.41 12.34
C LYS A 157 -5.19 6.86 10.90
N GLN A 158 -5.78 8.00 10.52
CA GLN A 158 -5.50 8.61 9.22
C GLN A 158 -4.12 9.26 9.25
N LEU A 159 -3.38 9.14 8.14
CA LEU A 159 -2.13 9.86 7.97
C LEU A 159 -2.41 11.34 7.70
N GLU A 160 -1.73 12.21 8.41
CA GLU A 160 -1.72 13.65 8.15
C GLU A 160 -0.92 13.95 6.87
N ASP A 161 0.19 13.26 6.70
CA ASP A 161 1.02 13.31 5.48
C ASP A 161 1.02 11.95 4.77
N GLN A 162 0.35 11.89 3.61
CA GLN A 162 0.26 10.69 2.79
C GLN A 162 1.62 10.21 2.28
N SER A 163 2.63 11.07 2.19
CA SER A 163 3.98 10.70 1.77
C SER A 163 4.66 9.72 2.74
N GLN A 164 4.19 9.64 3.97
CA GLN A 164 4.69 8.68 4.97
C GLN A 164 4.43 7.22 4.57
N TYR A 165 3.42 6.95 3.73
CA TYR A 165 3.14 5.61 3.20
C TYR A 165 3.75 5.40 1.81
N GLN A 166 4.87 6.08 1.51
CA GLN A 166 5.68 5.88 0.31
C GLN A 166 7.14 5.66 0.70
N THR A 167 7.84 4.83 -0.06
CA THR A 167 9.30 4.74 0.07
C THR A 167 9.97 5.96 -0.54
N VAL A 168 11.16 6.32 -0.06
CA VAL A 168 11.92 7.49 -0.58
C VAL A 168 12.43 7.28 -2.02
N TYR A 169 12.35 6.07 -2.53
CA TYR A 169 12.74 5.68 -3.89
C TYR A 169 11.55 5.23 -4.75
N ALA A 170 10.31 5.50 -4.33
CA ALA A 170 9.11 5.19 -5.10
C ALA A 170 9.05 5.99 -6.41
N LYS A 171 8.87 5.32 -7.55
CA LYS A 171 8.84 5.91 -8.90
C LYS A 171 7.66 5.40 -9.73
N GLU A 172 7.51 4.08 -9.83
CA GLU A 172 6.60 3.44 -10.77
C GLU A 172 5.21 3.30 -10.16
N LEU A 173 4.26 4.11 -10.64
CA LEU A 173 2.86 4.11 -10.19
C LEU A 173 2.16 2.78 -10.49
N GLY A 174 1.25 2.35 -9.60
CA GLY A 174 0.38 1.20 -9.85
C GLY A 174 0.26 0.22 -8.67
N SER A 175 0.95 0.47 -7.56
CA SER A 175 0.87 -0.40 -6.38
C SER A 175 -0.35 -0.06 -5.53
N ALA A 176 -1.08 -1.10 -5.07
CA ALA A 176 -2.19 -0.95 -4.14
C ALA A 176 -1.74 -0.90 -2.66
N ALA A 177 -0.48 -1.26 -2.37
CA ALA A 177 0.11 -1.19 -1.04
C ALA A 177 1.61 -0.88 -1.11
N ALA A 178 2.14 -0.26 -0.07
CA ALA A 178 3.56 0.05 0.01
C ALA A 178 4.40 -1.22 0.30
N PRO A 179 5.63 -1.30 -0.23
CA PRO A 179 6.62 -2.27 0.21
C PRO A 179 7.11 -1.86 1.61
N THR A 180 6.38 -2.29 2.65
CA THR A 180 6.46 -1.72 4.01
C THR A 180 7.84 -1.78 4.64
N ALA A 181 8.65 -2.80 4.34
CA ALA A 181 10.05 -2.86 4.79
C ALA A 181 10.90 -1.69 4.27
N GLY A 182 10.53 -1.13 3.11
CA GLY A 182 11.20 0.01 2.50
C GLY A 182 10.85 1.37 3.11
N LEU A 183 9.77 1.44 3.90
CA LEU A 183 9.32 2.71 4.50
C LEU A 183 10.31 3.29 5.51
N HIS A 184 11.20 2.47 6.05
CA HIS A 184 12.17 2.88 7.05
C HIS A 184 13.41 3.57 6.47
N PHE A 185 13.63 3.51 5.15
CA PHE A 185 14.75 4.21 4.53
C PHE A 185 14.53 5.72 4.49
N THR A 186 15.61 6.45 4.80
CA THR A 186 15.76 7.88 4.54
C THR A 186 16.72 8.10 3.38
N PRO A 187 16.68 9.24 2.67
CA PRO A 187 17.68 9.55 1.64
C PRO A 187 19.11 9.48 2.18
N GLN A 188 19.33 9.99 3.39
CA GLN A 188 20.63 9.99 4.07
C GLN A 188 21.15 8.59 4.36
N LEU A 189 20.25 7.68 4.79
CA LEU A 189 20.62 6.29 5.02
C LEU A 189 20.98 5.58 3.72
N MET A 190 20.25 5.84 2.62
CA MET A 190 20.57 5.32 1.28
C MET A 190 21.95 5.80 0.80
N ASP A 191 22.27 7.06 1.02
CA ASP A 191 23.58 7.61 0.66
C ASP A 191 24.71 7.01 1.52
N THR A 192 24.46 6.81 2.81
CA THR A 192 25.39 6.11 3.71
C THR A 192 25.69 4.68 3.21
N ILE A 193 24.66 3.94 2.82
CA ILE A 193 24.79 2.58 2.29
C ILE A 193 25.64 2.59 0.99
N ARG A 194 25.35 3.50 0.06
CA ARG A 194 26.14 3.65 -1.18
C ARG A 194 27.59 3.99 -0.91
N SER A 195 27.86 4.91 0.03
CA SER A 195 29.22 5.35 0.39
C SER A 195 30.08 4.22 0.95
N ARG A 196 29.47 3.19 1.53
CA ARG A 196 30.13 1.97 2.02
C ARG A 196 30.47 0.98 0.89
N GLY A 197 30.13 1.29 -0.36
CA GLY A 197 30.35 0.44 -1.52
C GLY A 197 29.34 -0.70 -1.69
N VAL A 198 28.14 -0.54 -1.10
CA VAL A 198 26.99 -1.41 -1.33
C VAL A 198 26.27 -0.94 -2.58
N ASN A 199 25.97 -1.85 -3.50
CA ASN A 199 25.20 -1.55 -4.69
C ASN A 199 23.70 -1.57 -4.39
N ILE A 200 22.93 -0.73 -5.08
CA ILE A 200 21.47 -0.70 -4.94
C ILE A 200 20.87 -0.95 -6.32
N ALA A 201 20.00 -1.96 -6.42
CA ALA A 201 19.22 -2.26 -7.61
C ALA A 201 17.72 -2.09 -7.32
N GLU A 202 17.02 -1.54 -8.31
CA GLU A 202 15.58 -1.34 -8.24
C GLU A 202 14.86 -2.43 -9.03
N VAL A 203 13.77 -2.94 -8.46
CA VAL A 203 12.78 -3.79 -9.14
C VAL A 203 11.41 -3.15 -8.99
N THR A 204 10.51 -3.40 -9.93
CA THR A 204 9.13 -2.94 -9.84
C THR A 204 8.22 -4.13 -9.62
N LEU A 205 7.65 -4.23 -8.41
CA LEU A 205 6.66 -5.23 -8.06
C LEU A 205 5.43 -4.52 -7.51
N HIS A 206 4.33 -4.51 -8.27
CA HIS A 206 3.07 -3.93 -7.81
C HIS A 206 2.46 -4.83 -6.74
N VAL A 207 2.44 -4.31 -5.52
CA VAL A 207 1.93 -5.03 -4.34
C VAL A 207 0.40 -4.96 -4.33
N GLY A 208 -0.25 -6.12 -4.33
CA GLY A 208 -1.70 -6.22 -4.24
C GLY A 208 -2.23 -6.09 -2.80
N LEU A 209 -3.53 -5.83 -2.66
CA LEU A 209 -4.19 -5.68 -1.35
C LEU A 209 -4.11 -6.93 -0.45
N GLY A 210 -3.98 -8.11 -1.02
CA GLY A 210 -3.83 -9.36 -0.26
C GLY A 210 -2.65 -9.37 0.70
N THR A 211 -1.60 -8.60 0.40
CA THR A 211 -0.41 -8.47 1.26
C THR A 211 -0.71 -7.73 2.57
N CYS A 212 -1.74 -6.89 2.60
CA CYS A 212 -2.14 -6.14 3.79
C CYS A 212 -2.98 -6.95 4.78
N LEU A 213 -3.29 -8.21 4.49
CA LEU A 213 -4.14 -9.04 5.32
C LEU A 213 -3.27 -9.93 6.22
N LEU A 214 -3.08 -9.54 7.47
CA LEU A 214 -2.27 -10.30 8.45
C LEU A 214 -2.79 -11.72 8.72
N TYR A 215 -4.10 -11.96 8.54
CA TYR A 215 -4.74 -13.20 9.01
C TYR A 215 -5.47 -14.02 7.95
N THR A 216 -5.66 -13.52 6.74
CA THR A 216 -6.60 -14.11 5.76
C THR A 216 -6.00 -14.42 4.39
N SER A 217 -4.74 -14.09 4.14
CA SER A 217 -4.12 -14.43 2.86
C SER A 217 -3.80 -15.93 2.81
N PRO A 218 -4.39 -16.72 1.90
CA PRO A 218 -3.94 -18.08 1.67
C PRO A 218 -2.49 -18.03 1.17
N SER A 219 -1.65 -18.88 1.75
CA SER A 219 -0.31 -19.07 1.22
C SER A 219 -0.42 -19.74 -0.16
N PRO A 220 0.38 -19.35 -1.16
CA PRO A 220 0.44 -20.07 -2.44
C PRO A 220 0.87 -21.53 -2.32
N ARG A 221 1.20 -21.97 -1.10
CA ARG A 221 1.64 -23.32 -0.77
C ARG A 221 0.63 -24.12 0.09
N ASP A 222 -0.55 -23.53 0.37
CA ASP A 222 -1.64 -24.20 1.11
C ASP A 222 -2.56 -24.97 0.19
#